data_c1fd5b0b6102d0fde3a8ef469cbe4eef
#
_entry.id   c1fd5b0b6102d0fde3a8ef469cbe4eef
#
_cell.length_a   1.000
_cell.length_b   1.000
_cell.length_c   1.000
_cell.angle_alpha   90.00
_cell.angle_beta   90.00
_cell.angle_gamma   90.00
#
_symmetry.space_group_name_H-M   'P 1'
#
loop_
_entity.id
_entity.type
_entity.pdbx_description
1 polymer ?
#
loop_
_entity_poly.entity_id
_entity_poly.type
_entity_poly.pdbx_seq_one_letter_code
_entity_poly.pdbx_strand_id
1 'polypeptide(L)'
;MKILFVSENYYPYLSGVPMVVKYLAEGLAINNEITVATSISPTEKLPAIDEHNGVHIRRFVLWHNLAKRVKGDLPGIQGFVLDNFFDIIIIECGQAMTTDALLPVMDQIKAPCILHAHGLSGLLCKPFCIKSDLKHTIGNTYNWMRMQLYYRFTFKRQCKHFAASISLTEFDSGYDYVSRNIRNNYVLCNAADDMFFEKAKESYELPTEGKPYLISIANYTVVKNQIDMMHEFYKSKHKEYALVMIGSTKTSYYHKLQKAKAELDKQYGEHAVFMLTNINRKYFPYILDNASAYLISSTHEEFSISMIEAMARSLPFISTNVGNAKQLPGGMVLDDIHNMHSAIDAMLDDDKERIRLGKEGKLYTFGNCRRHTAVDKLESIIREVLTTKKNQ
;
A
#
# COMPACT_ATOMS: atom_id res chain seq x y z
N MET A 1 -24.22 -4.32 -13.04
CA MET A 1 -23.14 -4.23 -14.05
C MET A 1 -22.24 -5.45 -13.91
N LYS A 2 -21.58 -5.86 -15.01
CA LYS A 2 -20.49 -6.84 -15.00
C LYS A 2 -19.17 -6.12 -14.98
N ILE A 3 -18.44 -6.22 -13.87
CA ILE A 3 -17.19 -5.49 -13.64
C ILE A 3 -16.04 -6.48 -13.51
N LEU A 4 -14.98 -6.29 -14.29
CA LEU A 4 -13.76 -7.06 -14.17
C LEU A 4 -12.68 -6.25 -13.48
N PHE A 5 -12.10 -6.79 -12.41
CA PHE A 5 -10.82 -6.34 -11.88
C PHE A 5 -9.71 -7.22 -12.44
N VAL A 6 -8.61 -6.60 -12.84
CA VAL A 6 -7.39 -7.29 -13.28
C VAL A 6 -6.28 -6.91 -12.31
N SER A 7 -5.89 -7.84 -11.44
CA SER A 7 -4.92 -7.60 -10.37
C SER A 7 -3.86 -8.69 -10.33
N GLU A 8 -2.60 -8.34 -10.08
CA GLU A 8 -1.52 -9.33 -9.99
C GLU A 8 -1.76 -10.33 -8.86
N ASN A 9 -2.22 -9.86 -7.71
CA ASN A 9 -2.55 -10.68 -6.55
C ASN A 9 -3.94 -10.34 -6.04
N TYR A 10 -4.63 -11.36 -5.53
CA TYR A 10 -5.93 -11.26 -4.89
C TYR A 10 -6.02 -12.27 -3.74
N TYR A 11 -7.20 -12.51 -3.19
CA TYR A 11 -7.40 -13.49 -2.13
C TYR A 11 -6.70 -14.84 -2.44
N PRO A 12 -5.95 -15.43 -1.47
CA PRO A 12 -5.92 -15.15 -0.02
C PRO A 12 -4.88 -14.11 0.45
N TYR A 13 -4.27 -13.34 -0.42
CA TYR A 13 -3.29 -12.31 -0.03
C TYR A 13 -3.99 -11.10 0.61
N LEU A 14 -3.48 -10.63 1.76
CA LEU A 14 -4.15 -9.64 2.61
C LEU A 14 -3.28 -8.40 2.92
N SER A 15 -2.36 -8.03 2.04
CA SER A 15 -1.50 -6.87 2.25
C SER A 15 -1.33 -6.02 1.00
N GLY A 16 -1.26 -4.71 1.17
CA GLY A 16 -1.08 -3.76 0.07
C GLY A 16 -2.26 -3.76 -0.92
N VAL A 17 -1.95 -3.72 -2.22
CA VAL A 17 -2.94 -3.65 -3.32
C VAL A 17 -3.98 -4.77 -3.23
N PRO A 18 -3.65 -6.05 -2.99
CA PRO A 18 -4.66 -7.12 -2.83
C PRO A 18 -5.75 -6.80 -1.80
N MET A 19 -5.41 -6.12 -0.70
CA MET A 19 -6.40 -5.70 0.30
C MET A 19 -7.32 -4.61 -0.26
N VAL A 20 -6.79 -3.67 -1.03
CA VAL A 20 -7.58 -2.61 -1.67
C VAL A 20 -8.55 -3.21 -2.68
N VAL A 21 -8.06 -4.05 -3.58
CA VAL A 21 -8.90 -4.75 -4.57
C VAL A 21 -9.97 -5.58 -3.86
N LYS A 22 -9.62 -6.25 -2.76
CA LYS A 22 -10.56 -7.07 -1.99
C LYS A 22 -11.74 -6.24 -1.48
N TYR A 23 -11.51 -5.15 -0.74
CA TYR A 23 -12.64 -4.40 -0.18
C TYR A 23 -13.45 -3.65 -1.26
N LEU A 24 -12.83 -3.21 -2.35
CA LEU A 24 -13.52 -2.58 -3.45
C LEU A 24 -14.39 -3.60 -4.23
N ALA A 25 -13.82 -4.74 -4.58
CA ALA A 25 -14.53 -5.80 -5.30
C ALA A 25 -15.70 -6.36 -4.47
N GLU A 26 -15.47 -6.70 -3.20
CA GLU A 26 -16.50 -7.21 -2.29
C GLU A 26 -17.61 -6.17 -2.03
N GLY A 27 -17.24 -4.89 -1.86
CA GLY A 27 -18.22 -3.82 -1.69
C GLY A 27 -19.09 -3.63 -2.93
N LEU A 28 -18.52 -3.65 -4.12
CA LEU A 28 -19.26 -3.55 -5.38
C LEU A 28 -20.10 -4.82 -5.68
N ALA A 29 -19.69 -6.00 -5.19
CA ALA A 29 -20.39 -7.27 -5.40
C ALA A 29 -21.80 -7.30 -4.79
N ILE A 30 -22.10 -6.39 -3.85
CA ILE A 30 -23.44 -6.26 -3.26
C ILE A 30 -24.50 -5.98 -4.36
N ASN A 31 -24.16 -5.17 -5.37
CA ASN A 31 -25.10 -4.72 -6.40
C ASN A 31 -24.64 -5.03 -7.84
N ASN A 32 -23.52 -5.72 -8.01
CA ASN A 32 -22.92 -5.96 -9.32
C ASN A 32 -22.37 -7.39 -9.42
N GLU A 33 -22.20 -7.91 -10.63
CA GLU A 33 -21.47 -9.13 -10.92
C GLU A 33 -20.00 -8.79 -11.04
N ILE A 34 -19.20 -9.23 -10.07
CA ILE A 34 -17.77 -8.91 -9.99
C ILE A 34 -16.93 -10.14 -10.29
N THR A 35 -15.98 -9.98 -11.20
CA THR A 35 -14.94 -10.97 -11.44
C THR A 35 -13.56 -10.34 -11.18
N VAL A 36 -12.64 -11.11 -10.57
CA VAL A 36 -11.23 -10.75 -10.44
C VAL A 36 -10.38 -11.73 -11.24
N ALA A 37 -9.74 -11.24 -12.31
CA ALA A 37 -8.69 -11.96 -13.03
C ALA A 37 -7.35 -11.68 -12.33
N THR A 38 -6.69 -12.73 -11.84
CA THR A 38 -5.46 -12.60 -11.05
C THR A 38 -4.41 -13.62 -11.46
N SER A 39 -3.15 -13.40 -11.07
CA SER A 39 -2.08 -14.35 -11.32
C SER A 39 -1.83 -15.28 -10.12
N ILE A 40 -1.27 -16.43 -10.41
CA ILE A 40 -0.65 -17.33 -9.44
C ILE A 40 0.72 -17.77 -9.92
N SER A 41 1.64 -18.01 -8.98
CA SER A 41 2.94 -18.60 -9.29
C SER A 41 2.78 -20.07 -9.74
N PRO A 42 3.68 -20.59 -10.62
CA PRO A 42 3.67 -22.01 -11.00
C PRO A 42 3.80 -23.00 -9.83
N THR A 43 4.28 -22.53 -8.67
CA THR A 43 4.47 -23.37 -7.47
C THR A 43 3.28 -23.32 -6.52
N GLU A 44 2.33 -22.41 -6.73
CA GLU A 44 1.14 -22.27 -5.88
C GLU A 44 0.05 -23.25 -6.27
N LYS A 45 -0.64 -23.77 -5.26
CA LYS A 45 -1.72 -24.76 -5.40
C LYS A 45 -3.09 -24.13 -5.09
N LEU A 46 -3.41 -23.04 -5.74
CA LEU A 46 -4.74 -22.41 -5.66
C LEU A 46 -5.60 -22.87 -6.85
N PRO A 47 -6.93 -23.02 -6.69
CA PRO A 47 -7.81 -23.37 -7.79
C PRO A 47 -7.82 -22.28 -8.88
N ALA A 48 -7.90 -22.70 -10.15
CA ALA A 48 -7.96 -21.75 -11.27
C ALA A 48 -9.27 -20.95 -11.29
N ILE A 49 -10.36 -21.53 -10.77
CA ILE A 49 -11.67 -20.89 -10.61
C ILE A 49 -12.05 -21.00 -9.14
N ASP A 50 -12.51 -19.90 -8.57
CA ASP A 50 -12.86 -19.82 -7.15
C ASP A 50 -13.92 -18.72 -6.96
N GLU A 51 -14.47 -18.66 -5.74
CA GLU A 51 -15.39 -17.59 -5.34
C GLU A 51 -15.10 -17.20 -3.89
N HIS A 52 -15.14 -15.91 -3.60
CA HIS A 52 -14.95 -15.41 -2.24
C HIS A 52 -15.81 -14.16 -2.02
N ASN A 53 -16.70 -14.21 -1.03
CA ASN A 53 -17.58 -13.09 -0.65
C ASN A 53 -18.33 -12.45 -1.84
N GLY A 54 -18.90 -13.28 -2.73
CA GLY A 54 -19.66 -12.83 -3.89
C GLY A 54 -18.82 -12.35 -5.07
N VAL A 55 -17.50 -12.54 -5.00
CA VAL A 55 -16.56 -12.20 -6.08
C VAL A 55 -16.09 -13.46 -6.77
N HIS A 56 -16.32 -13.57 -8.08
CA HIS A 56 -15.77 -14.65 -8.90
C HIS A 56 -14.28 -14.44 -9.14
N ILE A 57 -13.47 -15.48 -8.98
CA ILE A 57 -12.02 -15.40 -9.13
C ILE A 57 -11.58 -16.29 -10.28
N ARG A 58 -10.78 -15.71 -11.19
CA ARG A 58 -10.13 -16.45 -12.27
C ARG A 58 -8.62 -16.29 -12.17
N ARG A 59 -7.88 -17.39 -11.95
CA ARG A 59 -6.42 -17.36 -11.77
C ARG A 59 -5.70 -17.88 -13.00
N PHE A 60 -4.63 -17.19 -13.39
CA PHE A 60 -3.76 -17.53 -14.51
C PHE A 60 -2.33 -17.73 -14.02
N VAL A 61 -1.66 -18.76 -14.50
CA VAL A 61 -0.27 -19.04 -14.11
C VAL A 61 0.65 -18.07 -14.84
N LEU A 62 1.17 -17.06 -14.15
CA LEU A 62 2.07 -16.07 -14.71
C LEU A 62 3.35 -15.95 -13.87
N TRP A 63 4.47 -15.64 -14.51
CA TRP A 63 5.75 -15.38 -13.84
C TRP A 63 6.66 -14.49 -14.65
N HIS A 64 7.68 -13.92 -14.01
CA HIS A 64 8.74 -13.20 -14.70
C HIS A 64 9.92 -14.12 -15.03
N ASN A 65 10.43 -14.05 -16.25
CA ASN A 65 11.72 -14.65 -16.58
C ASN A 65 12.89 -13.78 -16.06
N LEU A 66 14.14 -14.23 -16.28
CA LEU A 66 15.34 -13.50 -15.84
C LEU A 66 15.43 -12.06 -16.42
N ALA A 67 14.90 -11.84 -17.63
CA ALA A 67 14.83 -10.53 -18.25
C ALA A 67 13.62 -9.68 -17.80
N LYS A 68 12.93 -10.09 -16.72
CA LYS A 68 11.73 -9.43 -16.18
C LYS A 68 10.58 -9.28 -17.20
N ARG A 69 10.49 -10.19 -18.16
CA ARG A 69 9.36 -10.30 -19.09
C ARG A 69 8.34 -11.28 -18.54
N VAL A 70 7.07 -10.94 -18.63
CA VAL A 70 5.98 -11.82 -18.23
C VAL A 70 5.92 -13.05 -19.13
N LYS A 71 5.73 -14.21 -18.53
CA LYS A 71 5.59 -15.53 -19.12
C LYS A 71 4.43 -16.27 -18.46
N GLY A 72 4.02 -17.38 -19.08
CA GLY A 72 2.95 -18.23 -18.57
C GLY A 72 1.75 -18.24 -19.49
N ASP A 73 0.57 -18.34 -18.90
CA ASP A 73 -0.71 -18.44 -19.62
C ASP A 73 -1.19 -17.08 -20.14
N LEU A 74 -0.35 -16.44 -20.99
CA LEU A 74 -0.70 -15.17 -21.64
C LEU A 74 -1.93 -15.32 -22.55
N PRO A 75 -2.03 -16.37 -23.41
CA PRO A 75 -3.23 -16.55 -24.23
C PRO A 75 -4.50 -16.74 -23.39
N GLY A 76 -4.41 -17.44 -22.25
CA GLY A 76 -5.54 -17.68 -21.36
C GLY A 76 -6.11 -16.38 -20.78
N ILE A 77 -5.27 -15.51 -20.18
CA ILE A 77 -5.74 -14.24 -19.64
C ILE A 77 -6.22 -13.27 -20.72
N GLN A 78 -5.52 -13.21 -21.87
CA GLN A 78 -5.93 -12.37 -23.01
C GLN A 78 -7.26 -12.83 -23.58
N GLY A 79 -7.41 -14.13 -23.89
CA GLY A 79 -8.66 -14.72 -24.37
C GLY A 79 -9.80 -14.50 -23.38
N PHE A 80 -9.56 -14.72 -22.08
CA PHE A 80 -10.57 -14.47 -21.06
C PHE A 80 -11.12 -13.03 -21.09
N VAL A 81 -10.25 -12.03 -21.23
CA VAL A 81 -10.68 -10.62 -21.30
C VAL A 81 -11.36 -10.27 -22.63
N LEU A 82 -10.92 -10.85 -23.75
CA LEU A 82 -11.44 -10.54 -25.08
C LEU A 82 -12.76 -11.26 -25.38
N ASP A 83 -12.94 -12.50 -24.91
CA ASP A 83 -14.05 -13.37 -25.26
C ASP A 83 -15.26 -13.19 -24.32
N ASN A 84 -15.08 -12.57 -23.16
CA ASN A 84 -16.16 -12.33 -22.20
C ASN A 84 -16.65 -10.87 -22.26
N PHE A 85 -17.95 -10.71 -22.00
CA PHE A 85 -18.56 -9.38 -21.92
C PHE A 85 -18.41 -8.80 -20.52
N PHE A 86 -17.85 -7.59 -20.46
CA PHE A 86 -17.79 -6.76 -19.26
C PHE A 86 -18.30 -5.35 -19.59
N ASP A 87 -19.04 -4.72 -18.68
CA ASP A 87 -19.44 -3.32 -18.82
C ASP A 87 -18.21 -2.39 -18.67
N ILE A 88 -17.28 -2.77 -17.77
CA ILE A 88 -16.06 -2.01 -17.48
C ILE A 88 -14.97 -2.93 -16.93
N ILE A 89 -13.72 -2.56 -17.17
CA ILE A 89 -12.53 -3.28 -16.66
C ILE A 89 -11.68 -2.32 -15.84
N ILE A 90 -11.32 -2.71 -14.61
CA ILE A 90 -10.42 -1.97 -13.73
C ILE A 90 -9.10 -2.73 -13.70
N ILE A 91 -8.02 -2.10 -14.19
CA ILE A 91 -6.68 -2.68 -14.25
C ILE A 91 -5.85 -2.08 -13.12
N GLU A 92 -5.40 -2.95 -12.22
CA GLU A 92 -4.69 -2.58 -11.01
C GLU A 92 -3.17 -2.55 -11.25
N CYS A 93 -2.55 -1.43 -10.92
CA CYS A 93 -1.13 -1.14 -11.08
C CYS A 93 -0.63 -1.05 -12.55
N GLY A 94 0.22 -0.07 -12.80
CA GLY A 94 0.79 0.17 -14.14
C GLY A 94 1.92 -0.80 -14.53
N GLN A 95 2.42 -1.63 -13.63
CA GLN A 95 3.56 -2.55 -13.82
C GLN A 95 3.32 -3.93 -13.18
N ALA A 96 2.09 -4.37 -13.13
CA ALA A 96 1.74 -5.72 -12.69
C ALA A 96 1.91 -6.73 -13.83
N MET A 97 2.19 -7.99 -13.53
CA MET A 97 2.27 -9.06 -14.54
C MET A 97 0.97 -9.18 -15.34
N THR A 98 -0.16 -9.03 -14.67
CA THR A 98 -1.49 -9.08 -15.31
C THR A 98 -1.71 -7.89 -16.24
N THR A 99 -1.29 -6.70 -15.86
CA THR A 99 -1.33 -5.51 -16.72
C THR A 99 -0.44 -5.69 -17.93
N ASP A 100 0.81 -6.08 -17.74
CA ASP A 100 1.77 -6.29 -18.83
C ASP A 100 1.32 -7.41 -19.79
N ALA A 101 0.59 -8.41 -19.30
CA ALA A 101 0.00 -9.46 -20.12
C ALA A 101 -1.09 -8.92 -21.07
N LEU A 102 -1.83 -7.88 -20.67
CA LEU A 102 -2.92 -7.29 -21.46
C LEU A 102 -2.45 -6.17 -22.40
N LEU A 103 -1.31 -5.50 -22.12
CA LEU A 103 -0.83 -4.39 -22.97
C LEU A 103 -0.81 -4.70 -24.47
N PRO A 104 -0.40 -5.91 -24.93
CA PRO A 104 -0.38 -6.23 -26.37
C PRO A 104 -1.74 -6.27 -27.04
N VAL A 105 -2.83 -6.46 -26.29
CA VAL A 105 -4.20 -6.62 -26.80
C VAL A 105 -5.15 -5.52 -26.37
N MET A 106 -4.63 -4.45 -25.74
CA MET A 106 -5.46 -3.34 -25.23
C MET A 106 -6.33 -2.68 -26.31
N ASP A 107 -5.88 -2.64 -27.55
CA ASP A 107 -6.62 -2.09 -28.71
C ASP A 107 -7.78 -2.98 -29.16
N GLN A 108 -7.83 -4.24 -28.73
CA GLN A 108 -8.89 -5.21 -29.04
C GLN A 108 -9.95 -5.27 -27.95
N ILE A 109 -9.67 -4.73 -26.76
CA ILE A 109 -10.60 -4.73 -25.62
C ILE A 109 -11.74 -3.74 -25.88
N LYS A 110 -12.98 -4.24 -25.95
CA LYS A 110 -14.17 -3.45 -26.27
C LYS A 110 -14.70 -2.65 -25.08
N ALA A 111 -14.58 -3.21 -23.87
CA ALA A 111 -15.01 -2.55 -22.64
C ALA A 111 -14.12 -1.34 -22.33
N PRO A 112 -14.65 -0.25 -21.74
CA PRO A 112 -13.82 0.82 -21.22
C PRO A 112 -12.92 0.30 -20.10
N CYS A 113 -11.62 0.67 -20.15
CA CYS A 113 -10.63 0.28 -19.16
C CYS A 113 -10.29 1.48 -18.28
N ILE A 114 -10.29 1.29 -16.97
CA ILE A 114 -9.77 2.25 -15.98
C ILE A 114 -8.44 1.69 -15.44
N LEU A 115 -7.40 2.51 -15.44
CA LEU A 115 -6.16 2.20 -14.73
C LEU A 115 -6.26 2.68 -13.29
N HIS A 116 -6.26 1.78 -12.31
CA HIS A 116 -6.06 2.14 -10.90
C HIS A 116 -4.57 2.02 -10.59
N ALA A 117 -3.86 3.16 -10.57
CA ALA A 117 -2.41 3.19 -10.68
C ALA A 117 -1.67 2.70 -9.42
N HIS A 118 -2.17 2.96 -8.21
CA HIS A 118 -1.53 2.70 -6.91
C HIS A 118 -0.12 3.29 -6.77
N GLY A 119 0.12 4.41 -7.44
CA GLY A 119 1.45 4.94 -7.67
C GLY A 119 2.17 4.22 -8.83
N LEU A 120 3.22 4.82 -9.34
CA LEU A 120 4.07 4.26 -10.38
C LEU A 120 5.53 4.27 -9.90
N SER A 121 5.81 3.48 -8.87
CA SER A 121 7.13 3.45 -8.20
C SER A 121 8.30 3.19 -9.13
N GLY A 122 8.07 2.55 -10.28
CA GLY A 122 9.08 2.41 -11.32
C GLY A 122 9.62 3.73 -11.89
N LEU A 123 8.82 4.82 -11.82
CA LEU A 123 9.28 6.17 -12.21
C LEU A 123 10.32 6.73 -11.22
N LEU A 124 10.33 6.24 -9.98
CA LEU A 124 11.25 6.66 -8.92
C LEU A 124 12.59 5.91 -8.95
N CYS A 125 12.74 4.91 -9.82
CA CYS A 125 14.00 4.19 -9.96
C CYS A 125 15.15 5.15 -10.28
N LYS A 126 16.29 4.99 -9.58
CA LYS A 126 17.50 5.80 -9.77
C LYS A 126 18.63 4.91 -10.32
N PRO A 127 19.49 5.42 -11.25
CA PRO A 127 20.55 4.62 -11.86
C PRO A 127 21.66 4.27 -10.88
N PHE A 128 21.94 5.13 -9.93
CA PHE A 128 23.07 4.97 -9.01
C PHE A 128 22.62 5.00 -7.55
N CYS A 129 23.16 4.09 -6.76
CA CYS A 129 23.11 4.14 -5.31
C CYS A 129 24.54 4.20 -4.77
N ILE A 130 24.93 5.34 -4.21
CA ILE A 130 26.30 5.65 -3.76
C ILE A 130 26.79 4.67 -2.66
N LYS A 131 25.86 3.99 -1.98
CA LYS A 131 26.14 3.05 -0.87
C LYS A 131 26.07 1.58 -1.29
N SER A 132 25.93 1.25 -2.58
CA SER A 132 25.83 -0.14 -3.05
C SER A 132 27.15 -0.63 -3.67
N ASP A 133 27.40 -1.94 -3.57
CA ASP A 133 28.48 -2.57 -4.31
C ASP A 133 28.26 -2.51 -5.84
N LEU A 134 29.31 -2.81 -6.62
CA LEU A 134 29.28 -2.72 -8.09
C LEU A 134 28.15 -3.57 -8.70
N LYS A 135 27.88 -4.75 -8.16
CA LYS A 135 26.83 -5.65 -8.65
C LYS A 135 25.44 -5.06 -8.47
N HIS A 136 25.15 -4.47 -7.31
CA HIS A 136 23.88 -3.79 -7.05
C HIS A 136 23.75 -2.52 -7.89
N THR A 137 24.82 -1.77 -8.10
CA THR A 137 24.82 -0.58 -8.97
C THR A 137 24.49 -0.94 -10.42
N ILE A 138 25.08 -2.00 -10.98
CA ILE A 138 24.76 -2.49 -12.33
C ILE A 138 23.30 -2.92 -12.42
N GLY A 139 22.80 -3.68 -11.44
CA GLY A 139 21.40 -4.11 -11.38
C GLY A 139 20.42 -2.95 -11.31
N ASN A 140 20.70 -1.95 -10.49
CA ASN A 140 19.87 -0.74 -10.36
C ASN A 140 19.87 0.09 -11.64
N THR A 141 21.03 0.27 -12.29
CA THR A 141 21.13 1.00 -13.57
C THR A 141 20.37 0.29 -14.68
N TYR A 142 20.48 -1.03 -14.77
CA TYR A 142 19.68 -1.82 -15.73
C TYR A 142 18.19 -1.66 -15.45
N ASN A 143 17.75 -1.79 -14.21
CA ASN A 143 16.34 -1.62 -13.83
C ASN A 143 15.83 -0.21 -14.14
N TRP A 144 16.61 0.81 -13.82
CA TRP A 144 16.29 2.21 -14.15
C TRP A 144 16.10 2.39 -15.66
N MET A 145 17.06 1.94 -16.48
CA MET A 145 16.99 2.05 -17.93
C MET A 145 15.77 1.32 -18.49
N ARG A 146 15.50 0.11 -18.01
CA ARG A 146 14.30 -0.67 -18.36
C ARG A 146 13.02 0.10 -18.04
N MET A 147 12.93 0.72 -16.86
CA MET A 147 11.77 1.50 -16.43
C MET A 147 11.58 2.76 -17.28
N GLN A 148 12.66 3.48 -17.58
CA GLN A 148 12.59 4.65 -18.47
C GLN A 148 12.06 4.28 -19.87
N LEU A 149 12.55 3.19 -20.46
CA LEU A 149 12.06 2.70 -21.74
C LEU A 149 10.61 2.23 -21.67
N TYR A 150 10.24 1.52 -20.60
CA TYR A 150 8.87 1.05 -20.39
C TYR A 150 7.89 2.22 -20.35
N TYR A 151 8.08 3.19 -19.45
CA TYR A 151 7.15 4.31 -19.29
C TYR A 151 7.18 5.27 -20.48
N ARG A 152 8.34 5.47 -21.10
CA ARG A 152 8.48 6.42 -22.21
C ARG A 152 7.91 5.89 -23.54
N PHE A 153 7.92 4.59 -23.76
CA PHE A 153 7.53 3.98 -25.03
C PHE A 153 6.41 2.95 -24.87
N THR A 154 6.61 1.89 -24.09
CA THR A 154 5.68 0.77 -24.03
C THR A 154 4.37 1.17 -23.36
N PHE A 155 4.42 1.60 -22.12
CA PHE A 155 3.22 1.95 -21.34
C PHE A 155 2.55 3.23 -21.88
N LYS A 156 3.35 4.26 -22.21
CA LYS A 156 2.82 5.50 -22.79
C LYS A 156 1.97 5.28 -24.03
N ARG A 157 2.43 4.37 -24.93
CA ARG A 157 1.66 4.03 -26.14
C ARG A 157 0.29 3.44 -25.81
N GLN A 158 0.17 2.73 -24.70
CA GLN A 158 -1.07 2.08 -24.28
C GLN A 158 -1.99 2.99 -23.45
N CYS A 159 -1.47 4.10 -22.90
CA CYS A 159 -2.28 5.04 -22.10
C CYS A 159 -3.52 5.55 -22.85
N LYS A 160 -3.48 5.68 -24.17
CA LYS A 160 -4.62 6.10 -25.00
C LYS A 160 -5.80 5.12 -25.02
N HIS A 161 -5.60 3.87 -24.60
CA HIS A 161 -6.65 2.85 -24.53
C HIS A 161 -7.36 2.81 -23.18
N PHE A 162 -6.85 3.53 -22.18
CA PHE A 162 -7.56 3.72 -20.93
C PHE A 162 -8.58 4.88 -21.07
N ALA A 163 -9.82 4.62 -20.70
CA ALA A 163 -10.89 5.63 -20.66
C ALA A 163 -10.66 6.63 -19.50
N ALA A 164 -10.06 6.15 -18.42
CA ALA A 164 -9.70 6.95 -17.24
C ALA A 164 -8.55 6.30 -16.46
N SER A 165 -8.00 7.06 -15.51
CA SER A 165 -7.11 6.57 -14.47
C SER A 165 -7.60 6.97 -13.08
N ILE A 166 -7.13 6.25 -12.07
CA ILE A 166 -7.37 6.53 -10.65
C ILE A 166 -6.01 6.56 -9.98
N SER A 167 -5.70 7.67 -9.31
CA SER A 167 -4.54 7.86 -8.43
C SER A 167 -4.98 7.78 -6.97
N LEU A 168 -4.09 7.40 -6.07
CA LEU A 168 -4.38 7.38 -4.62
C LEU A 168 -4.49 8.79 -4.05
N THR A 169 -3.66 9.71 -4.54
CA THR A 169 -3.64 11.13 -4.19
C THR A 169 -3.06 11.93 -5.36
N GLU A 170 -3.15 13.25 -5.29
CA GLU A 170 -2.45 14.15 -6.22
C GLU A 170 -0.91 14.17 -6.03
N PHE A 171 -0.43 13.50 -4.98
CA PHE A 171 0.98 13.44 -4.58
C PHE A 171 1.61 12.06 -4.76
N ASP A 172 0.87 11.08 -5.26
CA ASP A 172 1.45 9.77 -5.53
C ASP A 172 2.44 9.81 -6.72
N SER A 173 3.35 8.87 -6.75
CA SER A 173 4.45 8.86 -7.75
C SER A 173 3.97 8.75 -9.19
N GLY A 174 2.73 8.37 -9.43
CA GLY A 174 2.14 8.18 -10.74
C GLY A 174 1.27 9.33 -11.22
N TYR A 175 0.79 10.19 -10.32
CA TYR A 175 -0.25 11.18 -10.60
C TYR A 175 0.06 12.06 -11.82
N ASP A 176 1.20 12.71 -11.82
CA ASP A 176 1.65 13.55 -12.92
C ASP A 176 1.75 12.81 -14.26
N TYR A 177 2.21 11.56 -14.20
CA TYR A 177 2.36 10.77 -15.40
C TYR A 177 0.99 10.37 -15.99
N VAL A 178 0.08 9.84 -15.19
CA VAL A 178 -1.24 9.41 -15.69
C VAL A 178 -2.09 10.61 -16.09
N SER A 179 -2.05 11.72 -15.35
CA SER A 179 -2.78 12.95 -15.68
C SER A 179 -2.37 13.58 -17.02
N ARG A 180 -1.09 13.40 -17.42
CA ARG A 180 -0.59 13.88 -18.73
C ARG A 180 -0.85 12.94 -19.88
N ASN A 181 -1.06 11.65 -19.63
CA ASN A 181 -1.12 10.63 -20.68
C ASN A 181 -2.47 9.91 -20.79
N ILE A 182 -3.36 10.05 -19.80
CA ILE A 182 -4.74 9.52 -19.78
C ILE A 182 -5.70 10.69 -19.60
N ARG A 183 -6.78 10.71 -20.36
CA ARG A 183 -7.67 11.89 -20.49
C ARG A 183 -8.29 12.34 -19.17
N ASN A 184 -8.75 11.40 -18.34
CA ASN A 184 -9.39 11.67 -17.06
C ASN A 184 -8.63 10.97 -15.96
N ASN A 185 -8.18 11.70 -14.93
CA ASN A 185 -7.56 11.13 -13.75
C ASN A 185 -8.38 11.50 -12.51
N TYR A 186 -8.86 10.48 -11.82
CA TYR A 186 -9.62 10.60 -10.58
C TYR A 186 -8.72 10.32 -9.39
N VAL A 187 -9.11 10.79 -8.21
CA VAL A 187 -8.42 10.47 -6.95
C VAL A 187 -9.34 9.57 -6.11
N LEU A 188 -8.82 8.42 -5.69
CA LEU A 188 -9.48 7.48 -4.79
C LEU A 188 -8.49 7.05 -3.70
N CYS A 189 -8.66 7.61 -2.50
CA CYS A 189 -7.81 7.29 -1.35
C CYS A 189 -8.01 5.85 -0.88
N ASN A 190 -6.96 5.24 -0.34
CA ASN A 190 -7.08 3.98 0.37
C ASN A 190 -8.02 4.10 1.58
N ALA A 191 -8.67 2.98 1.92
CA ALA A 191 -9.55 2.89 3.09
C ALA A 191 -8.97 1.98 4.17
N ALA A 192 -9.28 2.30 5.42
CA ALA A 192 -9.07 1.41 6.54
C ALA A 192 -10.23 0.41 6.67
N ASP A 193 -9.95 -0.73 7.30
CA ASP A 193 -10.96 -1.74 7.61
C ASP A 193 -11.98 -1.18 8.62
N ASP A 194 -13.26 -1.58 8.48
CA ASP A 194 -14.35 -1.10 9.34
C ASP A 194 -14.09 -1.40 10.82
N MET A 195 -13.37 -2.47 11.14
CA MET A 195 -13.00 -2.79 12.52
C MET A 195 -12.16 -1.69 13.21
N PHE A 196 -11.48 -0.82 12.45
CA PHE A 196 -10.73 0.31 13.03
C PHE A 196 -11.64 1.50 13.39
N PHE A 197 -12.88 1.53 12.92
CA PHE A 197 -13.89 2.53 13.27
C PHE A 197 -14.86 2.07 14.37
N GLU A 198 -14.81 0.77 14.72
CA GLU A 198 -15.62 0.15 15.77
C GLU A 198 -14.83 0.02 17.08
N LYS A 199 -15.53 -0.22 18.19
CA LYS A 199 -14.87 -0.57 19.46
C LYS A 199 -14.07 -1.87 19.30
N ALA A 200 -12.83 -1.91 19.80
CA ALA A 200 -12.02 -3.12 19.78
C ALA A 200 -12.78 -4.28 20.46
N LYS A 201 -12.90 -5.40 19.75
CA LYS A 201 -13.66 -6.58 20.20
C LYS A 201 -12.81 -7.53 21.04
N GLU A 202 -11.51 -7.53 20.84
CA GLU A 202 -10.58 -8.47 21.46
C GLU A 202 -9.36 -7.74 21.98
N SER A 203 -8.94 -8.10 23.19
CA SER A 203 -7.71 -7.59 23.82
C SER A 203 -6.49 -8.39 23.40
N TYR A 204 -5.32 -7.80 23.49
CA TYR A 204 -4.04 -8.43 23.25
C TYR A 204 -2.97 -7.87 24.18
N GLU A 205 -2.30 -8.72 24.90
CA GLU A 205 -1.22 -8.31 25.80
C GLU A 205 0.12 -8.30 25.06
N LEU A 206 0.70 -7.12 24.95
CA LEU A 206 2.04 -6.95 24.40
C LEU A 206 3.12 -7.21 25.47
N PRO A 207 4.30 -7.69 25.09
CA PRO A 207 5.39 -8.01 26.03
C PRO A 207 6.09 -6.73 26.56
N THR A 208 5.32 -5.66 26.81
CA THR A 208 5.86 -4.35 27.24
C THR A 208 5.99 -4.23 28.74
N GLU A 209 5.58 -5.26 29.51
CA GLU A 209 5.63 -5.27 30.98
C GLU A 209 4.90 -4.07 31.60
N GLY A 210 3.79 -3.67 30.96
CA GLY A 210 2.99 -2.53 31.39
C GLY A 210 3.54 -1.15 31.03
N LYS A 211 4.68 -1.06 30.35
CA LYS A 211 5.22 0.23 29.87
C LYS A 211 4.31 0.83 28.79
N PRO A 212 4.11 2.17 28.81
CA PRO A 212 3.52 2.86 27.67
C PRO A 212 4.39 2.68 26.43
N TYR A 213 3.80 2.74 25.23
CA TYR A 213 4.56 2.43 24.03
C TYR A 213 4.22 3.28 22.81
N LEU A 214 5.23 3.42 21.98
CA LEU A 214 5.13 3.88 20.60
C LEU A 214 5.07 2.65 19.68
N ILE A 215 4.35 2.76 18.55
CA ILE A 215 4.13 1.60 17.69
C ILE A 215 4.38 1.90 16.21
N SER A 216 4.91 0.90 15.51
CA SER A 216 5.02 0.87 14.05
C SER A 216 4.56 -0.48 13.52
N ILE A 217 3.58 -0.49 12.61
CA ILE A 217 3.07 -1.71 11.97
C ILE A 217 3.46 -1.68 10.49
N ALA A 218 4.51 -2.40 10.14
CA ALA A 218 5.03 -2.48 8.78
C ALA A 218 5.91 -3.71 8.59
N ASN A 219 5.92 -4.28 7.37
CA ASN A 219 6.83 -5.37 7.03
C ASN A 219 8.29 -4.97 7.26
N TYR A 220 9.10 -5.89 7.74
CA TYR A 220 10.52 -5.65 7.98
C TYR A 220 11.28 -5.63 6.65
N THR A 221 11.45 -4.42 6.09
CA THR A 221 12.13 -4.18 4.81
C THR A 221 12.98 -2.91 4.87
N VAL A 222 13.97 -2.82 4.00
CA VAL A 222 14.86 -1.65 3.92
C VAL A 222 14.07 -0.36 3.66
N VAL A 223 13.01 -0.42 2.85
CA VAL A 223 12.18 0.75 2.52
C VAL A 223 11.44 1.30 3.75
N LYS A 224 11.09 0.45 4.70
CA LYS A 224 10.41 0.85 5.94
C LYS A 224 11.37 1.46 6.99
N ASN A 225 12.66 1.28 6.80
CA ASN A 225 13.73 1.97 7.51
C ASN A 225 13.64 1.95 9.06
N GLN A 226 13.18 0.83 9.62
CA GLN A 226 12.99 0.69 11.07
C GLN A 226 14.31 0.78 11.87
N ILE A 227 15.47 0.61 11.23
CA ILE A 227 16.78 0.77 11.90
C ILE A 227 16.95 2.23 12.34
N ASP A 228 16.72 3.19 11.45
CA ASP A 228 16.86 4.62 11.80
C ASP A 228 15.79 5.05 12.80
N MET A 229 14.53 4.54 12.68
CA MET A 229 13.49 4.75 13.69
C MET A 229 13.96 4.31 15.08
N MET A 230 14.50 3.11 15.17
CA MET A 230 15.00 2.56 16.43
C MET A 230 16.18 3.40 16.95
N HIS A 231 17.08 3.82 16.09
CA HIS A 231 18.20 4.69 16.45
C HIS A 231 17.71 6.02 17.04
N GLU A 232 16.70 6.62 16.44
CA GLU A 232 16.12 7.86 16.94
C GLU A 232 15.33 7.65 18.23
N PHE A 233 14.64 6.52 18.39
CA PHE A 233 14.00 6.17 19.66
C PHE A 233 14.98 6.09 20.83
N TYR A 234 16.19 5.52 20.61
CA TYR A 234 17.24 5.47 21.64
C TYR A 234 17.77 6.85 22.05
N LYS A 235 17.64 7.87 21.21
CA LYS A 235 18.05 9.24 21.53
C LYS A 235 16.97 10.01 22.31
N SER A 236 15.70 9.59 22.25
CA SER A 236 14.60 10.23 22.99
C SER A 236 14.90 10.24 24.50
N LYS A 237 14.46 11.28 25.19
CA LYS A 237 14.59 11.40 26.65
C LYS A 237 13.60 10.49 27.41
N HIS A 238 12.53 10.03 26.75
CA HIS A 238 11.45 9.22 27.35
C HIS A 238 11.84 7.73 27.44
N LYS A 239 12.72 7.38 28.38
CA LYS A 239 13.22 6.02 28.57
C LYS A 239 12.20 5.05 29.18
N GLU A 240 11.15 5.57 29.77
CA GLU A 240 10.04 4.81 30.35
C GLU A 240 9.14 4.18 29.28
N TYR A 241 9.19 4.66 28.04
CA TYR A 241 8.41 4.11 26.92
C TYR A 241 9.07 2.89 26.29
N ALA A 242 8.26 2.05 25.67
CA ALA A 242 8.69 0.99 24.80
C ALA A 242 8.47 1.36 23.31
N LEU A 243 9.30 0.82 22.41
CA LEU A 243 9.06 0.81 20.98
C LEU A 243 8.59 -0.58 20.55
N VAL A 244 7.38 -0.68 20.03
CA VAL A 244 6.80 -1.91 19.50
C VAL A 244 6.77 -1.84 17.97
N MET A 245 7.44 -2.76 17.32
CA MET A 245 7.41 -2.92 15.87
C MET A 245 6.74 -4.25 15.52
N ILE A 246 5.73 -4.22 14.64
CA ILE A 246 4.99 -5.42 14.22
C ILE A 246 5.13 -5.60 12.71
N GLY A 247 5.67 -6.73 12.29
CA GLY A 247 5.77 -7.14 10.89
C GLY A 247 5.04 -8.45 10.62
N SER A 248 4.84 -8.80 9.33
CA SER A 248 4.21 -10.07 8.97
C SER A 248 5.11 -11.28 9.21
N THR A 249 6.38 -11.19 8.81
CA THR A 249 7.32 -12.31 8.85
C THR A 249 8.73 -11.84 9.21
N LYS A 250 9.57 -12.78 9.67
CA LYS A 250 11.01 -12.57 9.89
C LYS A 250 11.74 -12.62 8.56
N THR A 251 12.14 -11.45 8.05
CA THR A 251 12.92 -11.30 6.82
C THR A 251 14.43 -11.25 7.11
N SER A 252 15.27 -11.19 6.07
CA SER A 252 16.70 -10.89 6.25
C SER A 252 16.94 -9.52 6.91
N TYR A 253 16.05 -8.56 6.69
CA TYR A 253 16.12 -7.24 7.33
C TYR A 253 15.77 -7.31 8.83
N TYR A 254 14.87 -8.21 9.24
CA TYR A 254 14.58 -8.48 10.66
C TYR A 254 15.85 -8.86 11.43
N HIS A 255 16.71 -9.70 10.86
CA HIS A 255 17.99 -10.05 11.50
C HIS A 255 18.98 -8.87 11.58
N LYS A 256 18.92 -7.95 10.60
CA LYS A 256 19.69 -6.70 10.70
C LYS A 256 19.19 -5.80 11.81
N LEU A 257 17.85 -5.72 12.02
CA LEU A 257 17.25 -5.00 13.14
C LEU A 257 17.71 -5.55 14.50
N GLN A 258 17.74 -6.88 14.65
CA GLN A 258 18.24 -7.50 15.90
C GLN A 258 19.69 -7.14 16.21
N LYS A 259 20.55 -7.12 15.17
CA LYS A 259 21.95 -6.70 15.33
C LYS A 259 22.06 -5.22 15.70
N ALA A 260 21.31 -4.36 15.00
CA ALA A 260 21.30 -2.93 15.29
C ALA A 260 20.82 -2.65 16.73
N LYS A 261 19.78 -3.37 17.21
CA LYS A 261 19.34 -3.25 18.62
C LYS A 261 20.49 -3.58 19.57
N ALA A 262 21.20 -4.70 19.38
CA ALA A 262 22.28 -5.11 20.25
C ALA A 262 23.47 -4.10 20.26
N GLU A 263 23.70 -3.40 19.16
CA GLU A 263 24.70 -2.33 19.06
C GLU A 263 24.24 -1.07 19.80
N LEU A 264 22.96 -0.70 19.64
CA LEU A 264 22.36 0.43 20.33
C LEU A 264 22.28 0.22 21.85
N ASP A 265 21.93 -0.99 22.31
CA ASP A 265 21.96 -1.35 23.75
C ASP A 265 23.34 -1.18 24.36
N LYS A 266 24.41 -1.51 23.63
CA LYS A 266 25.79 -1.27 24.09
C LYS A 266 26.14 0.20 24.16
N GLN A 267 25.64 1.01 23.23
CA GLN A 267 25.97 2.43 23.11
C GLN A 267 25.17 3.31 24.08
N TYR A 268 23.87 3.04 24.24
CA TYR A 268 22.93 3.91 24.96
C TYR A 268 22.35 3.28 26.25
N GLY A 269 22.68 2.03 26.53
CA GLY A 269 22.02 1.22 27.54
C GLY A 269 20.77 0.51 26.98
N GLU A 270 20.29 -0.50 27.69
CA GLU A 270 19.14 -1.31 27.27
C GLU A 270 17.85 -0.49 27.24
N HIS A 271 17.13 -0.56 26.12
CA HIS A 271 15.83 0.05 25.93
C HIS A 271 14.76 -1.02 25.60
N ALA A 272 13.54 -0.75 26.00
CA ALA A 272 12.41 -1.64 25.73
C ALA A 272 12.00 -1.57 24.26
N VAL A 273 12.63 -2.38 23.39
CA VAL A 273 12.32 -2.48 21.96
C VAL A 273 11.89 -3.90 21.63
N PHE A 274 10.69 -4.03 21.10
CA PHE A 274 10.05 -5.31 20.77
C PHE A 274 9.80 -5.41 19.26
N MET A 275 10.29 -6.49 18.65
CA MET A 275 10.11 -6.80 17.24
C MET A 275 9.23 -8.06 17.12
N LEU A 276 7.95 -7.86 16.79
CA LEU A 276 6.93 -8.90 16.81
C LEU A 276 6.54 -9.31 15.38
N THR A 277 6.09 -10.56 15.23
CA THR A 277 5.60 -11.08 13.93
C THR A 277 4.36 -11.95 14.15
N ASN A 278 3.56 -12.15 13.09
CA ASN A 278 2.42 -13.05 13.08
C ASN A 278 1.30 -12.71 14.10
N ILE A 279 1.17 -11.44 14.47
CA ILE A 279 0.03 -10.99 15.28
C ILE A 279 -1.19 -10.92 14.37
N ASN A 280 -2.28 -11.57 14.81
CA ASN A 280 -3.52 -11.54 14.05
C ASN A 280 -4.08 -10.12 14.02
N ARG A 281 -4.47 -9.66 12.82
CA ARG A 281 -4.95 -8.31 12.55
C ARG A 281 -6.16 -7.90 13.39
N LYS A 282 -6.99 -8.85 13.84
CA LYS A 282 -8.14 -8.59 14.72
C LYS A 282 -7.77 -7.91 16.03
N TYR A 283 -6.52 -8.06 16.50
CA TYR A 283 -6.01 -7.42 17.71
C TYR A 283 -5.49 -5.99 17.50
N PHE A 284 -5.26 -5.58 16.24
CA PHE A 284 -4.68 -4.27 15.95
C PHE A 284 -5.50 -3.09 16.48
N PRO A 285 -6.86 -3.09 16.42
CA PRO A 285 -7.63 -2.00 17.05
C PRO A 285 -7.30 -1.80 18.53
N TYR A 286 -7.24 -2.88 19.31
CA TYR A 286 -6.88 -2.81 20.73
C TYR A 286 -5.44 -2.35 20.95
N ILE A 287 -4.51 -2.89 20.17
CA ILE A 287 -3.09 -2.51 20.26
C ILE A 287 -2.89 -1.02 19.95
N LEU A 288 -3.58 -0.49 18.93
CA LEU A 288 -3.51 0.91 18.56
C LEU A 288 -4.20 1.83 19.58
N ASP A 289 -5.29 1.38 20.21
CA ASP A 289 -5.98 2.13 21.28
C ASP A 289 -5.11 2.39 22.51
N ASN A 290 -4.15 1.51 22.77
CA ASN A 290 -3.28 1.57 23.94
C ASN A 290 -1.88 2.13 23.63
N ALA A 291 -1.61 2.49 22.38
CA ALA A 291 -0.35 3.14 21.98
C ALA A 291 -0.42 4.66 22.22
N SER A 292 0.75 5.29 22.39
CA SER A 292 0.85 6.73 22.61
C SER A 292 1.07 7.52 21.30
N ALA A 293 1.79 6.96 20.33
CA ALA A 293 1.91 7.50 18.97
C ALA A 293 2.28 6.40 17.98
N TYR A 294 1.91 6.63 16.72
CA TYR A 294 2.24 5.77 15.59
C TYR A 294 3.47 6.31 14.84
N LEU A 295 4.47 5.46 14.59
CA LEU A 295 5.72 5.88 13.96
C LEU A 295 5.86 5.32 12.54
N ILE A 296 6.27 6.17 11.59
CA ILE A 296 6.63 5.82 10.22
C ILE A 296 7.99 6.42 9.87
N SER A 297 8.94 5.55 9.53
CA SER A 297 10.30 5.92 9.12
C SER A 297 10.58 5.59 7.65
N SER A 298 9.57 5.24 6.90
CA SER A 298 9.71 4.78 5.51
C SER A 298 10.47 5.80 4.66
N THR A 299 11.27 5.29 3.72
CA THR A 299 11.92 6.12 2.70
C THR A 299 11.03 6.34 1.48
N HIS A 300 9.97 5.54 1.36
CA HIS A 300 8.96 5.66 0.31
C HIS A 300 7.64 5.01 0.75
N GLU A 301 6.54 5.72 0.50
CA GLU A 301 5.15 5.26 0.58
C GLU A 301 4.37 5.93 -0.54
N GLU A 302 3.31 5.30 -1.02
CA GLU A 302 2.32 5.96 -1.87
C GLU A 302 1.15 6.49 -1.02
N PHE A 303 0.58 5.61 -0.20
CA PHE A 303 -0.47 5.92 0.77
C PHE A 303 -0.47 4.83 1.85
N SER A 304 -0.05 5.15 3.05
CA SER A 304 0.08 4.16 4.12
C SER A 304 -1.27 3.77 4.73
N ILE A 305 -1.74 2.54 4.47
CA ILE A 305 -2.97 2.00 5.07
C ILE A 305 -2.84 1.92 6.60
N SER A 306 -1.70 1.45 7.11
CA SER A 306 -1.50 1.31 8.55
C SER A 306 -1.49 2.65 9.29
N MET A 307 -1.10 3.75 8.62
CA MET A 307 -1.21 5.10 9.17
C MET A 307 -2.67 5.54 9.32
N ILE A 308 -3.50 5.34 8.26
CA ILE A 308 -4.92 5.70 8.36
C ILE A 308 -5.68 4.80 9.35
N GLU A 309 -5.24 3.57 9.57
CA GLU A 309 -5.77 2.69 10.61
C GLU A 309 -5.44 3.22 12.02
N ALA A 310 -4.22 3.68 12.23
CA ALA A 310 -3.82 4.33 13.47
C ALA A 310 -4.62 5.63 13.71
N MET A 311 -4.74 6.47 12.69
CA MET A 311 -5.56 7.69 12.75
C MET A 311 -7.03 7.39 13.05
N ALA A 312 -7.62 6.35 12.47
CA ALA A 312 -8.99 5.91 12.74
C ALA A 312 -9.19 5.54 14.22
N ARG A 313 -8.13 5.09 14.90
CA ARG A 313 -8.11 4.82 16.36
C ARG A 313 -7.79 6.04 17.22
N SER A 314 -7.79 7.24 16.66
CA SER A 314 -7.38 8.48 17.36
C SER A 314 -5.91 8.46 17.81
N LEU A 315 -5.07 7.66 17.19
CA LEU A 315 -3.64 7.60 17.49
C LEU A 315 -2.91 8.61 16.60
N PRO A 316 -2.23 9.63 17.16
CA PRO A 316 -1.46 10.57 16.39
C PRO A 316 -0.22 9.89 15.80
N PHE A 317 0.28 10.42 14.68
CA PHE A 317 1.44 9.85 14.02
C PHE A 317 2.65 10.80 13.99
N ILE A 318 3.84 10.19 13.90
CA ILE A 318 5.09 10.86 13.54
C ILE A 318 5.62 10.13 12.31
N SER A 319 5.79 10.84 11.20
CA SER A 319 6.14 10.25 9.91
C SER A 319 7.26 11.00 9.22
N THR A 320 8.13 10.28 8.53
CA THR A 320 8.94 10.88 7.47
C THR A 320 8.04 11.45 6.38
N ASN A 321 8.56 12.40 5.60
CA ASN A 321 7.84 13.04 4.49
C ASN A 321 7.73 12.06 3.30
N VAL A 322 6.77 11.17 3.35
CA VAL A 322 6.52 10.13 2.32
C VAL A 322 5.06 10.09 1.90
N GLY A 323 4.83 9.82 0.61
CA GLY A 323 3.49 9.79 0.04
C GLY A 323 2.73 11.08 0.33
N ASN A 324 1.53 10.94 0.86
CA ASN A 324 0.67 12.08 1.22
C ASN A 324 0.75 12.47 2.71
N ALA A 325 1.77 12.05 3.45
CA ALA A 325 1.85 12.28 4.90
C ALA A 325 1.68 13.76 5.29
N LYS A 326 2.29 14.71 4.51
CA LYS A 326 2.17 16.17 4.76
C LYS A 326 0.75 16.72 4.60
N GLN A 327 -0.12 16.04 3.87
CA GLN A 327 -1.49 16.47 3.61
C GLN A 327 -2.49 15.86 4.61
N LEU A 328 -2.04 14.92 5.43
CA LEU A 328 -2.88 14.27 6.44
C LEU A 328 -2.82 15.06 7.75
N PRO A 329 -3.96 15.39 8.35
CA PRO A 329 -4.01 15.94 9.69
C PRO A 329 -3.71 14.85 10.73
N GLY A 330 -3.42 15.26 11.95
CA GLY A 330 -3.33 14.32 13.08
C GLY A 330 -1.93 13.79 13.36
N GLY A 331 -0.88 14.46 12.88
CA GLY A 331 0.48 14.06 13.18
C GLY A 331 1.55 15.08 12.86
N MET A 332 2.80 14.69 13.07
CA MET A 332 4.00 15.45 12.75
C MET A 332 4.72 14.80 11.56
N VAL A 333 5.12 15.59 10.57
CA VAL A 333 5.85 15.10 9.39
C VAL A 333 7.24 15.72 9.34
N LEU A 334 8.23 14.86 9.18
CA LEU A 334 9.65 15.17 9.26
C LEU A 334 10.30 15.11 7.89
N ASP A 335 11.02 16.15 7.48
CA ASP A 335 11.82 16.13 6.27
C ASP A 335 13.15 15.37 6.46
N ASP A 336 13.61 15.24 7.72
CA ASP A 336 14.79 14.45 8.09
C ASP A 336 14.44 13.48 9.22
N ILE A 337 14.70 12.20 9.01
CA ILE A 337 14.48 11.12 9.99
C ILE A 337 15.24 11.37 11.29
N HIS A 338 16.41 12.02 11.23
CA HIS A 338 17.25 12.31 12.40
C HIS A 338 16.61 13.32 13.39
N ASN A 339 15.52 13.94 13.03
CA ASN A 339 14.69 14.75 13.92
C ASN A 339 13.58 13.96 14.63
N MET A 340 13.48 12.64 14.40
CA MET A 340 12.38 11.82 14.95
C MET A 340 12.43 11.76 16.49
N HIS A 341 13.61 11.70 17.11
CA HIS A 341 13.72 11.74 18.57
C HIS A 341 13.12 13.01 19.17
N SER A 342 13.40 14.18 18.57
CA SER A 342 12.83 15.46 19.02
C SER A 342 11.31 15.53 18.82
N ALA A 343 10.80 14.94 17.74
CA ALA A 343 9.36 14.86 17.50
C ALA A 343 8.67 13.88 18.47
N ILE A 344 9.33 12.76 18.81
CA ILE A 344 8.87 11.84 19.87
C ILE A 344 8.78 12.59 21.20
N ASP A 345 9.84 13.30 21.58
CA ASP A 345 9.88 14.07 22.83
C ASP A 345 8.77 15.11 22.87
N ALA A 346 8.59 15.90 21.81
CA ALA A 346 7.54 16.90 21.73
C ALA A 346 6.12 16.29 21.80
N MET A 347 5.90 15.15 21.12
CA MET A 347 4.62 14.44 21.14
C MET A 347 4.28 13.88 22.52
N LEU A 348 5.28 13.43 23.27
CA LEU A 348 5.09 12.83 24.59
C LEU A 348 5.06 13.86 25.72
N ASP A 349 5.67 15.03 25.54
CA ASP A 349 5.66 16.13 26.52
C ASP A 349 4.30 16.88 26.57
N ASP A 350 3.51 16.86 25.49
CA ASP A 350 2.25 17.62 25.40
C ASP A 350 1.05 16.69 25.16
N ASP A 351 0.47 16.18 26.22
CA ASP A 351 -0.73 15.33 26.17
C ASP A 351 -1.93 16.02 25.50
N LYS A 352 -2.07 17.35 25.66
CA LYS A 352 -3.19 18.09 25.06
C LYS A 352 -3.05 18.11 23.53
N GLU A 353 -1.86 18.42 23.06
CA GLU A 353 -1.57 18.44 21.63
C GLU A 353 -1.65 17.01 21.03
N ARG A 354 -1.13 16.01 21.72
CA ARG A 354 -1.24 14.60 21.33
C ARG A 354 -2.69 14.15 21.15
N ILE A 355 -3.56 14.48 22.12
CA ILE A 355 -4.99 14.17 22.05
C ILE A 355 -5.68 14.96 20.94
N ARG A 356 -5.32 16.23 20.74
CA ARG A 356 -5.86 17.08 19.67
C ARG A 356 -5.56 16.49 18.30
N LEU A 357 -4.30 16.16 18.04
CA LEU A 357 -3.85 15.53 16.78
C LEU A 357 -4.56 14.19 16.54
N GLY A 358 -4.66 13.34 17.56
CA GLY A 358 -5.38 12.06 17.42
C GLY A 358 -6.85 12.24 17.02
N LYS A 359 -7.55 13.23 17.59
CA LYS A 359 -8.95 13.56 17.23
C LYS A 359 -9.06 14.07 15.80
N GLU A 360 -8.17 14.92 15.36
CA GLU A 360 -8.15 15.43 13.98
C GLU A 360 -7.94 14.31 12.97
N GLY A 361 -6.96 13.43 13.23
CA GLY A 361 -6.71 12.26 12.40
C GLY A 361 -7.93 11.35 12.29
N LYS A 362 -8.60 11.08 13.41
CA LYS A 362 -9.85 10.29 13.42
C LYS A 362 -10.97 10.94 12.61
N LEU A 363 -11.19 12.23 12.80
CA LEU A 363 -12.25 12.94 12.08
C LEU A 363 -12.02 12.88 10.57
N TYR A 364 -10.78 13.09 10.13
CA TYR A 364 -10.41 12.98 8.72
C TYR A 364 -10.68 11.56 8.16
N THR A 365 -10.19 10.53 8.86
CA THR A 365 -10.35 9.16 8.39
C THR A 365 -11.79 8.69 8.38
N PHE A 366 -12.59 9.13 9.33
CA PHE A 366 -14.02 8.84 9.39
C PHE A 366 -14.77 9.39 8.16
N GLY A 367 -14.42 10.59 7.71
CA GLY A 367 -15.04 11.21 6.53
C GLY A 367 -14.52 10.71 5.19
N ASN A 368 -13.23 10.27 5.12
CA ASN A 368 -12.55 10.08 3.83
C ASN A 368 -12.02 8.66 3.59
N CYS A 369 -11.77 7.87 4.65
CA CYS A 369 -11.02 6.63 4.53
C CYS A 369 -11.80 5.39 4.99
N ARG A 370 -13.14 5.42 4.95
CA ARG A 370 -13.98 4.24 5.22
C ARG A 370 -14.18 3.43 3.95
N ARG A 371 -14.32 2.11 4.08
CA ARG A 371 -14.52 1.20 2.94
C ARG A 371 -15.73 1.58 2.09
N HIS A 372 -16.89 1.81 2.72
CA HIS A 372 -18.09 2.20 1.98
C HIS A 372 -17.88 3.51 1.21
N THR A 373 -17.23 4.52 1.79
CA THR A 373 -16.91 5.78 1.09
C THR A 373 -16.05 5.55 -0.15
N ALA A 374 -15.06 4.64 -0.06
CA ALA A 374 -14.22 4.30 -1.20
C ALA A 374 -14.99 3.52 -2.28
N VAL A 375 -15.87 2.60 -1.88
CA VAL A 375 -16.74 1.83 -2.80
C VAL A 375 -17.70 2.75 -3.52
N ASP A 376 -18.41 3.62 -2.80
CA ASP A 376 -19.38 4.59 -3.38
C ASP A 376 -18.68 5.53 -4.37
N LYS A 377 -17.49 5.99 -4.03
CA LYS A 377 -16.69 6.85 -4.91
C LYS A 377 -16.22 6.12 -6.16
N LEU A 378 -15.77 4.87 -6.04
CA LEU A 378 -15.40 4.05 -7.20
C LEU A 378 -16.63 3.80 -8.10
N GLU A 379 -17.79 3.48 -7.52
CA GLU A 379 -19.01 3.29 -8.28
C GLU A 379 -19.43 4.56 -9.04
N SER A 380 -19.27 5.73 -8.42
CA SER A 380 -19.51 7.03 -9.07
C SER A 380 -18.56 7.25 -10.26
N ILE A 381 -17.27 6.97 -10.09
CA ILE A 381 -16.27 7.06 -11.16
C ILE A 381 -16.65 6.12 -12.33
N ILE A 382 -16.99 4.88 -12.02
CA ILE A 382 -17.43 3.89 -13.02
C ILE A 382 -18.61 4.41 -13.83
N ARG A 383 -19.66 4.92 -13.17
CA ARG A 383 -20.87 5.47 -13.83
C ARG A 383 -20.54 6.67 -14.72
N GLU A 384 -19.67 7.56 -14.27
CA GLU A 384 -19.22 8.72 -15.06
C GLU A 384 -18.47 8.28 -16.34
N VAL A 385 -17.55 7.34 -16.23
CA VAL A 385 -16.79 6.79 -17.37
C VAL A 385 -17.71 6.13 -18.39
N LEU A 386 -18.70 5.35 -17.93
CA LEU A 386 -19.68 4.69 -18.80
C LEU A 386 -20.61 5.68 -19.52
N THR A 387 -20.99 6.77 -18.85
CA THR A 387 -21.83 7.82 -19.43
C THR A 387 -21.07 8.62 -20.49
N THR A 388 -19.82 8.96 -20.22
CA THR A 388 -18.97 9.70 -21.16
C THR A 388 -18.71 8.93 -22.45
N LYS A 389 -18.57 7.59 -22.37
CA LYS A 389 -18.40 6.73 -23.56
C LYS A 389 -19.66 6.62 -24.43
N LYS A 390 -20.85 6.70 -23.84
CA LYS A 390 -22.11 6.66 -24.61
C LYS A 390 -22.35 7.91 -25.45
N ASN A 391 -21.72 9.03 -25.08
CA ASN A 391 -21.85 10.32 -25.72
C ASN A 391 -20.73 10.61 -26.77
N GLN A 392 -19.79 9.70 -26.97
CA GLN A 392 -18.75 9.72 -28.00
C GLN A 392 -19.03 8.71 -29.11
#